data_7978ebf3b542b6c28cfd7bc1ebcc287b
#
_entry.id   7978ebf3b542b6c28cfd7bc1ebcc287b
#
_cell.length_a   1.000
_cell.length_b   1.000
_cell.length_c   1.000
_cell.angle_alpha   90.00
_cell.angle_beta   90.00
_cell.angle_gamma   90.00
#
_symmetry.space_group_name_H-M   'P 1'
#
loop_
_entity.id
_entity.type
_entity.pdbx_description
1 polymer ?
#
loop_
_entity_poly.entity_id
_entity_poly.type
_entity_poly.pdbx_seq_one_letter_code
_entity_poly.pdbx_strand_id
1 'polypeptide(L)'
;ESTARLINRGYELSCYDEAVRRLRNIGVEIITHMIIGLPYETKEDILSTAEYIGKTANGIKLQLMHILKNTKLLEMYEKGEFKALTEKEYIEIVCEIISILPREMVIHRLTGDGNPDELIAPLWSLRKLQVLNGINHRLKELDIIQGIKS
;
A
#
# COMPACT_ATOMS: atom_id res chain seq x y z
N GLU A 1 -8.77 -11.27 2.83
CA GLU A 1 -10.24 -11.30 2.75
C GLU A 1 -10.93 -10.66 3.97
N SER A 2 -10.53 -10.94 5.21
CA SER A 2 -11.11 -10.34 6.43
C SER A 2 -11.00 -8.81 6.41
N THR A 3 -9.83 -8.29 6.13
CA THR A 3 -9.56 -6.84 6.03
C THR A 3 -10.39 -6.19 4.91
N ALA A 4 -10.53 -6.86 3.76
CA ALA A 4 -11.34 -6.38 2.65
C ALA A 4 -12.83 -6.22 3.02
N ARG A 5 -13.36 -7.13 3.82
CA ARG A 5 -14.74 -7.03 4.36
C ARG A 5 -14.86 -5.90 5.37
N LEU A 6 -13.86 -5.73 6.23
CA LEU A 6 -13.83 -4.67 7.24
C LEU A 6 -13.88 -3.27 6.61
N ILE A 7 -13.09 -3.03 5.57
CA ILE A 7 -13.06 -1.75 4.83
C ILE A 7 -14.18 -1.63 3.80
N ASN A 8 -15.11 -2.58 3.77
CA ASN A 8 -16.27 -2.61 2.86
C ASN A 8 -15.87 -2.53 1.38
N ARG A 9 -14.84 -3.30 0.98
CA ARG A 9 -14.35 -3.33 -0.42
C ARG A 9 -15.43 -3.76 -1.41
N GLY A 10 -16.41 -4.55 -0.97
CA GLY A 10 -17.59 -4.91 -1.75
C GLY A 10 -17.41 -6.04 -2.76
N TYR A 11 -16.22 -6.64 -2.87
CA TYR A 11 -15.94 -7.79 -3.75
C TYR A 11 -14.85 -8.69 -3.17
N GLU A 12 -14.88 -9.95 -3.57
CA GLU A 12 -13.92 -10.99 -3.16
C GLU A 12 -12.64 -10.93 -4.01
N LEU A 13 -11.57 -11.58 -3.55
CA LEU A 13 -10.30 -11.66 -4.27
C LEU A 13 -10.46 -12.31 -5.65
N SER A 14 -11.37 -13.28 -5.78
CA SER A 14 -11.70 -13.92 -7.04
C SER A 14 -12.13 -12.96 -8.15
N CYS A 15 -12.78 -11.84 -7.80
CA CYS A 15 -13.10 -10.80 -8.78
C CYS A 15 -11.85 -10.11 -9.32
N TYR A 16 -10.85 -9.88 -8.46
CA TYR A 16 -9.55 -9.36 -8.87
C TYR A 16 -8.84 -10.34 -9.81
N ASP A 17 -8.78 -11.62 -9.44
CA ASP A 17 -8.13 -12.66 -10.23
C ASP A 17 -8.75 -12.79 -11.62
N GLU A 18 -10.07 -12.80 -11.67
CA GLU A 18 -10.80 -12.87 -12.95
C GLU A 18 -10.56 -11.63 -13.81
N ALA A 19 -10.54 -10.42 -13.20
CA ALA A 19 -10.23 -9.19 -13.92
C ALA A 19 -8.80 -9.23 -14.49
N VAL A 20 -7.82 -9.64 -13.69
CA VAL A 20 -6.43 -9.81 -14.12
C VAL A 20 -6.33 -10.79 -15.29
N ARG A 21 -6.98 -11.95 -15.18
CA ARG A 21 -6.99 -12.96 -16.23
C ARG A 21 -7.57 -12.42 -17.56
N ARG A 22 -8.70 -11.72 -17.50
CA ARG A 22 -9.35 -11.13 -18.68
C ARG A 22 -8.50 -10.05 -19.34
N LEU A 23 -7.94 -9.13 -18.54
CA LEU A 23 -7.11 -8.05 -19.07
C LEU A 23 -5.83 -8.57 -19.70
N ARG A 24 -5.17 -9.57 -19.09
CA ARG A 24 -4.00 -10.22 -19.68
C ARG A 24 -4.31 -10.89 -21.02
N ASN A 25 -5.46 -11.55 -21.15
CA ASN A 25 -5.86 -12.23 -22.39
C ASN A 25 -6.00 -11.28 -23.59
N ILE A 26 -6.24 -10.00 -23.34
CA ILE A 26 -6.34 -8.96 -24.39
C ILE A 26 -5.10 -8.06 -24.45
N GLY A 27 -4.02 -8.40 -23.71
CA GLY A 27 -2.75 -7.69 -23.76
C GLY A 27 -2.73 -6.32 -23.07
N VAL A 28 -3.65 -6.06 -22.13
CA VAL A 28 -3.68 -4.81 -21.37
C VAL A 28 -2.75 -4.88 -20.17
N GLU A 29 -1.92 -3.85 -19.97
CA GLU A 29 -1.09 -3.70 -18.77
C GLU A 29 -1.94 -3.42 -17.52
N ILE A 30 -1.61 -4.11 -16.45
CA ILE A 30 -2.35 -4.06 -15.19
C ILE A 30 -1.52 -3.35 -14.14
N ILE A 31 -2.06 -2.27 -13.57
CA ILE A 31 -1.46 -1.54 -12.46
C ILE A 31 -2.39 -1.66 -11.26
N THR A 32 -1.92 -2.35 -10.22
CA THR A 32 -2.69 -2.59 -9.00
C THR A 32 -2.44 -1.50 -7.97
N HIS A 33 -3.50 -0.99 -7.35
CA HIS A 33 -3.42 -0.10 -6.21
C HIS A 33 -3.41 -0.91 -4.92
N MET A 34 -2.39 -0.72 -4.10
CA MET A 34 -2.24 -1.35 -2.80
C MET A 34 -2.30 -0.30 -1.70
N ILE A 35 -3.17 -0.49 -0.73
CA ILE A 35 -3.28 0.36 0.46
C ILE A 35 -2.51 -0.31 1.59
N ILE A 36 -1.62 0.44 2.23
CA ILE A 36 -0.74 -0.02 3.33
C ILE A 36 -1.27 0.55 4.64
N GLY A 37 -1.33 -0.28 5.67
CA GLY A 37 -1.69 0.10 7.04
C GLY A 37 -3.19 0.05 7.32
N LEU A 38 -3.90 -0.87 6.68
CA LEU A 38 -5.31 -1.13 7.00
C LEU A 38 -5.47 -1.66 8.45
N PRO A 39 -6.64 -1.44 9.08
CA PRO A 39 -6.88 -1.94 10.43
C PRO A 39 -6.60 -3.44 10.56
N TYR A 40 -5.92 -3.83 11.63
CA TYR A 40 -5.60 -5.21 12.00
C TYR A 40 -4.69 -5.96 11.01
N GLU A 41 -4.16 -5.32 9.97
CA GLU A 41 -3.12 -5.92 9.14
C GLU A 41 -1.79 -5.97 9.88
N THR A 42 -1.15 -7.12 9.84
CA THR A 42 0.24 -7.28 10.25
C THR A 42 1.17 -6.89 9.09
N LYS A 43 2.45 -6.72 9.39
CA LYS A 43 3.47 -6.48 8.37
C LYS A 43 3.56 -7.67 7.39
N GLU A 44 3.42 -8.88 7.90
CA GLU A 44 3.42 -10.10 7.11
C GLU A 44 2.25 -10.14 6.12
N ASP A 45 1.06 -9.70 6.52
CA ASP A 45 -0.10 -9.58 5.64
C ASP A 45 0.16 -8.60 4.50
N ILE A 46 0.77 -7.44 4.83
CA ILE A 46 1.13 -6.41 3.86
C ILE A 46 2.14 -6.96 2.84
N LEU A 47 3.21 -7.63 3.30
CA LEU A 47 4.24 -8.20 2.43
C LEU A 47 3.67 -9.32 1.55
N SER A 48 2.84 -10.21 2.10
CA SER A 48 2.15 -11.27 1.34
C SER A 48 1.26 -10.68 0.24
N THR A 49 0.58 -9.55 0.52
CA THR A 49 -0.22 -8.84 -0.48
C THR A 49 0.66 -8.27 -1.60
N ALA A 50 1.82 -7.69 -1.25
CA ALA A 50 2.77 -7.17 -2.24
C ALA A 50 3.35 -8.29 -3.13
N GLU A 51 3.72 -9.44 -2.55
CA GLU A 51 4.16 -10.62 -3.32
C GLU A 51 3.08 -11.13 -4.27
N TYR A 52 1.84 -11.18 -3.81
CA TYR A 52 0.71 -11.59 -4.64
C TYR A 52 0.52 -10.65 -5.83
N ILE A 53 0.57 -9.33 -5.60
CA ILE A 53 0.49 -8.33 -6.66
C ILE A 53 1.68 -8.46 -7.61
N GLY A 54 2.89 -8.71 -7.08
CA GLY A 54 4.09 -8.93 -7.87
C GLY A 54 3.96 -10.06 -8.91
N LYS A 55 3.19 -11.10 -8.58
CA LYS A 55 2.91 -12.24 -9.49
C LYS A 55 1.80 -11.97 -10.48
N THR A 56 0.95 -10.98 -10.21
CA THR A 56 -0.32 -10.80 -10.93
C THR A 56 -0.42 -9.51 -11.74
N ALA A 57 0.39 -8.51 -11.50
CA ALA A 57 0.32 -7.21 -12.17
C ALA A 57 1.63 -6.79 -12.83
N ASN A 58 1.57 -5.85 -13.78
CA ASN A 58 2.73 -5.27 -14.45
C ASN A 58 3.30 -4.08 -13.66
N GLY A 59 2.46 -3.43 -12.87
CA GLY A 59 2.84 -2.29 -12.05
C GLY A 59 2.04 -2.18 -10.77
N ILE A 60 2.54 -1.35 -9.85
CA ILE A 60 1.93 -1.15 -8.54
C ILE A 60 1.90 0.34 -8.17
N LYS A 61 0.84 0.76 -7.50
CA LYS A 61 0.76 2.04 -6.79
C LYS A 61 0.64 1.75 -5.29
N LEU A 62 1.67 2.08 -4.54
CA LEU A 62 1.65 2.01 -3.08
C LEU A 62 1.00 3.26 -2.51
N GLN A 63 0.04 3.08 -1.65
CA GLN A 63 -0.74 4.15 -1.05
C GLN A 63 -0.90 3.91 0.45
N LEU A 64 -0.65 4.95 1.25
CA LEU A 64 -0.93 4.90 2.68
C LEU A 64 -2.44 4.98 2.93
N MET A 65 -2.93 4.24 3.90
CA MET A 65 -4.29 4.43 4.41
C MET A 65 -4.44 5.81 5.04
N HIS A 66 -5.46 6.54 4.62
CA HIS A 66 -5.84 7.84 5.18
C HIS A 66 -7.12 7.73 5.99
N ILE A 67 -7.11 8.27 7.19
CA ILE A 67 -8.29 8.38 8.04
C ILE A 67 -8.89 9.76 7.78
N LEU A 68 -10.08 9.77 7.17
CA LEU A 68 -10.75 10.99 6.75
C LEU A 68 -11.93 11.32 7.65
N LYS A 69 -12.29 12.61 7.70
CA LYS A 69 -13.50 13.09 8.40
C LYS A 69 -14.75 12.36 7.91
N ASN A 70 -15.71 12.18 8.81
CA ASN A 70 -17.04 11.63 8.51
C ASN A 70 -17.01 10.19 7.94
N THR A 71 -16.02 9.38 8.35
CA THR A 71 -15.90 7.99 7.93
C THR A 71 -16.04 7.04 9.12
N LYS A 72 -16.55 5.83 8.87
CA LYS A 72 -16.54 4.75 9.87
C LYS A 72 -15.14 4.43 10.38
N LEU A 73 -14.14 4.60 9.53
CA LEU A 73 -12.73 4.38 9.88
C LEU A 73 -12.26 5.37 10.96
N LEU A 74 -12.74 6.63 10.91
CA LEU A 74 -12.47 7.63 11.95
C LEU A 74 -13.06 7.20 13.29
N GLU A 75 -14.31 6.72 13.31
CA GLU A 75 -14.95 6.25 14.54
C GLU A 75 -14.16 5.11 15.21
N MET A 76 -13.65 4.17 14.43
CA MET A 76 -12.82 3.06 14.91
C MET A 76 -11.49 3.57 15.46
N TYR A 77 -10.87 4.53 14.77
CA TYR A 77 -9.61 5.15 15.18
C TYR A 77 -9.76 5.92 16.51
N GLU A 78 -10.82 6.71 16.67
CA GLU A 78 -11.11 7.46 17.91
C GLU A 78 -11.42 6.55 19.09
N LYS A 79 -12.01 5.38 18.86
CA LYS A 79 -12.18 4.32 19.87
C LYS A 79 -10.89 3.58 20.23
N GLY A 80 -9.80 3.84 19.50
CA GLY A 80 -8.52 3.16 19.73
C GLY A 80 -8.48 1.71 19.26
N GLU A 81 -9.36 1.32 18.34
CA GLU A 81 -9.46 -0.05 17.82
C GLU A 81 -8.24 -0.41 16.95
N PHE A 82 -7.57 0.56 16.36
CA PHE A 82 -6.31 0.42 15.62
C PHE A 82 -5.48 1.72 15.69
N LYS A 83 -4.23 1.66 15.24
CA LYS A 83 -3.33 2.82 15.16
C LYS A 83 -2.93 3.07 13.72
N ALA A 84 -2.85 4.35 13.34
CA ALA A 84 -2.23 4.74 12.08
C ALA A 84 -0.72 4.50 12.14
N LEU A 85 -0.13 4.10 11.01
CA LEU A 85 1.32 3.92 10.91
C LEU A 85 2.06 5.24 11.16
N THR A 86 3.18 5.16 11.85
CA THR A 86 4.16 6.24 11.91
C THR A 86 4.88 6.38 10.57
N GLU A 87 5.47 7.55 10.31
CA GLU A 87 6.29 7.79 9.11
C GLU A 87 7.41 6.76 8.96
N LYS A 88 8.08 6.44 10.09
CA LYS A 88 9.16 5.46 10.10
C LYS A 88 8.69 4.05 9.75
N GLU A 89 7.60 3.58 10.36
CA GLU A 89 7.03 2.26 10.05
C GLU A 89 6.63 2.15 8.58
N TYR A 90 6.01 3.19 8.03
CA TYR A 90 5.65 3.24 6.62
C TYR A 90 6.88 3.13 5.71
N ILE A 91 7.93 3.92 5.98
CA ILE A 91 9.18 3.90 5.22
C ILE A 91 9.80 2.50 5.24
N GLU A 92 9.91 1.86 6.42
CA GLU A 92 10.46 0.50 6.54
C GLU A 92 9.65 -0.51 5.72
N ILE A 93 8.31 -0.48 5.82
CA ILE A 93 7.42 -1.38 5.07
C ILE A 93 7.58 -1.17 3.56
N VAL A 94 7.61 0.07 3.09
CA VAL A 94 7.79 0.38 1.66
C VAL A 94 9.14 -0.13 1.15
N CYS A 95 10.22 0.05 1.90
CA CYS A 95 11.55 -0.47 1.54
C CYS A 95 11.55 -2.00 1.43
N GLU A 96 10.89 -2.70 2.35
CA GLU A 96 10.75 -4.16 2.28
C GLU A 96 9.91 -4.60 1.09
N ILE A 97 8.78 -3.93 0.81
CA ILE A 97 7.98 -4.19 -0.39
C ILE A 97 8.86 -4.05 -1.64
N ILE A 98 9.62 -2.96 -1.77
CA ILE A 98 10.50 -2.76 -2.93
C ILE A 98 11.51 -3.90 -3.06
N SER A 99 12.04 -4.44 -1.95
CA SER A 99 13.02 -5.52 -1.97
C SER A 99 12.47 -6.84 -2.52
N ILE A 100 11.15 -7.08 -2.40
CA ILE A 100 10.49 -8.33 -2.81
C ILE A 100 9.72 -8.24 -4.13
N LEU A 101 9.41 -7.03 -4.61
CA LEU A 101 8.73 -6.86 -5.89
C LEU A 101 9.64 -7.27 -7.06
N PRO A 102 9.12 -7.89 -8.13
CA PRO A 102 9.90 -8.21 -9.33
C PRO A 102 10.65 -6.99 -9.89
N ARG A 103 11.87 -7.20 -10.40
CA ARG A 103 12.73 -6.12 -10.94
C ARG A 103 12.09 -5.36 -12.08
N GLU A 104 11.32 -6.05 -12.89
CA GLU A 104 10.62 -5.51 -14.07
C GLU A 104 9.31 -4.78 -13.72
N MET A 105 8.80 -4.94 -12.50
CA MET A 105 7.56 -4.30 -12.10
C MET A 105 7.70 -2.78 -11.99
N VAL A 106 6.81 -2.02 -12.62
CA VAL A 106 6.83 -0.57 -12.55
C VAL A 106 6.14 -0.08 -11.27
N ILE A 107 6.88 0.66 -10.43
CA ILE A 107 6.31 1.30 -9.24
C ILE A 107 5.89 2.73 -9.63
N HIS A 108 4.59 2.93 -9.81
CA HIS A 108 4.02 4.21 -10.25
C HIS A 108 3.90 5.25 -9.12
N ARG A 109 3.81 4.77 -7.87
CA ARG A 109 3.61 5.64 -6.70
C ARG A 109 4.14 4.95 -5.45
N LEU A 110 4.75 5.74 -4.56
CA LEU A 110 5.30 5.28 -3.27
C LEU A 110 4.56 5.87 -2.05
N THR A 111 3.61 6.79 -2.27
CA THR A 111 2.82 7.44 -1.19
C THR A 111 1.50 7.95 -1.74
N GLY A 112 0.49 8.12 -0.89
CA GLY A 112 -0.81 8.69 -1.27
C GLY A 112 -0.83 10.21 -1.24
N ASP A 113 -1.88 10.79 -1.84
CA ASP A 113 -2.21 12.20 -1.74
C ASP A 113 -3.51 12.32 -0.92
N GLY A 114 -3.42 12.82 0.31
CA GLY A 114 -4.58 13.12 1.14
C GLY A 114 -5.09 14.54 0.91
N ASN A 115 -6.42 14.73 0.94
CA ASN A 115 -6.97 16.07 0.99
C ASN A 115 -6.67 16.68 2.39
N PRO A 116 -5.88 17.77 2.49
CA PRO A 116 -5.51 18.35 3.79
C PRO A 116 -6.71 18.76 4.64
N ASP A 117 -7.80 19.19 4.02
CA ASP A 117 -9.00 19.65 4.72
C ASP A 117 -9.82 18.52 5.34
N GLU A 118 -9.66 17.30 4.86
CA GLU A 118 -10.41 16.11 5.29
C GLU A 118 -9.55 15.13 6.10
N LEU A 119 -8.23 15.21 6.00
CA LEU A 119 -7.32 14.26 6.63
C LEU A 119 -7.25 14.47 8.16
N ILE A 120 -7.54 13.41 8.90
CA ILE A 120 -7.37 13.36 10.36
C ILE A 120 -6.04 12.71 10.72
N ALA A 121 -5.70 11.58 10.09
CA ALA A 121 -4.45 10.86 10.34
C ALA A 121 -4.03 9.98 9.15
N PRO A 122 -2.74 9.73 9.02
CA PRO A 122 -1.62 10.34 9.71
C PRO A 122 -1.20 11.67 9.04
N LEU A 123 -1.05 12.74 9.81
CA LEU A 123 -0.75 14.09 9.29
C LEU A 123 0.63 14.20 8.64
N TRP A 124 1.59 13.32 8.98
CA TRP A 124 2.91 13.31 8.34
C TRP A 124 2.83 13.03 6.82
N SER A 125 1.79 12.35 6.36
CA SER A 125 1.58 12.03 4.93
C SER A 125 1.41 13.27 4.05
N LEU A 126 1.01 14.41 4.62
CA LEU A 126 0.94 15.69 3.90
C LEU A 126 2.32 16.22 3.46
N ARG A 127 3.40 15.74 4.11
CA ARG A 127 4.78 16.13 3.78
C ARG A 127 5.40 15.17 2.77
N LYS A 128 4.75 14.98 1.63
CA LYS A 128 5.08 14.00 0.59
C LYS A 128 6.56 13.95 0.22
N LEU A 129 7.21 15.09 0.00
CA LEU A 129 8.63 15.15 -0.35
C LEU A 129 9.52 14.60 0.76
N GLN A 130 9.19 14.86 2.03
CA GLN A 130 9.91 14.32 3.18
C GLN A 130 9.80 12.79 3.20
N VAL A 131 8.62 12.24 2.99
CA VAL A 131 8.39 10.79 2.94
C VAL A 131 9.19 10.14 1.81
N LEU A 132 9.13 10.71 0.60
CA LEU A 132 9.89 10.20 -0.55
C LEU A 132 11.41 10.26 -0.31
N ASN A 133 11.91 11.35 0.27
CA ASN A 133 13.32 11.47 0.64
C ASN A 133 13.71 10.45 1.71
N GLY A 134 12.83 10.21 2.70
CA GLY A 134 13.03 9.18 3.73
C GLY A 134 13.13 7.78 3.14
N ILE A 135 12.23 7.42 2.21
CA ILE A 135 12.28 6.13 1.50
C ILE A 135 13.60 6.01 0.72
N ASN A 136 13.96 7.02 -0.09
CA ASN A 136 15.19 6.99 -0.87
C ASN A 136 16.45 6.90 0.00
N HIS A 137 16.47 7.59 1.14
CA HIS A 137 17.58 7.51 2.10
C HIS A 137 17.68 6.10 2.66
N ARG A 138 16.54 5.55 3.12
CA ARG A 138 16.52 4.23 3.74
C ARG A 138 16.88 3.11 2.78
N LEU A 139 16.45 3.18 1.52
CA LEU A 139 16.88 2.24 0.48
C LEU A 139 18.40 2.23 0.30
N LYS A 140 19.03 3.44 0.30
CA LYS A 140 20.50 3.57 0.21
C LYS A 140 21.20 3.03 1.43
N GLU A 141 20.73 3.34 2.64
CA GLU A 141 21.32 2.84 3.89
C GLU A 141 21.34 1.31 3.97
N LEU A 142 20.27 0.67 3.47
CA LEU A 142 20.11 -0.78 3.51
C LEU A 142 20.62 -1.48 2.26
N ASP A 143 21.17 -0.73 1.29
CA ASP A 143 21.61 -1.23 -0.01
C ASP A 143 20.52 -2.05 -0.73
N ILE A 144 19.27 -1.58 -0.62
CA ILE A 144 18.11 -2.23 -1.22
C ILE A 144 17.97 -1.79 -2.68
N ILE A 145 17.97 -2.78 -3.57
CA ILE A 145 17.61 -2.66 -4.96
C ILE A 145 16.30 -3.43 -5.16
N GLN A 146 15.40 -2.91 -6.01
CA GLN A 146 14.16 -3.61 -6.32
C GLN A 146 14.40 -5.05 -6.76
N GLY A 147 13.67 -5.97 -6.14
CA GLY A 147 13.77 -7.40 -6.46
C GLY A 147 15.05 -8.08 -5.96
N ILE A 148 15.75 -7.51 -4.99
CA ILE A 148 16.94 -8.16 -4.40
C ILE A 148 16.58 -9.45 -3.65
N LYS A 149 15.32 -9.58 -3.23
CA LYS A 149 14.78 -10.75 -2.50
C LYS A 149 13.66 -11.45 -3.28
N SER A 150 13.38 -11.03 -4.53
CA SER A 150 12.34 -11.65 -5.36
C SER A 150 12.78 -13.00 -5.93
#